data_6dca2f283fe2f3b4030f7efaf8336118
#
_entry.id   6dca2f283fe2f3b4030f7efaf8336118
#
_cell.length_a   1.000
_cell.length_b   1.000
_cell.length_c   1.000
_cell.angle_alpha   90.00
_cell.angle_beta   90.00
_cell.angle_gamma   90.00
#
_symmetry.space_group_name_H-M   'P 1'
#
loop_
_entity.id
_entity.type
_entity.pdbx_description
1 polymer ?
#
loop_
_entity_poly.entity_id
_entity_poly.type
_entity_poly.pdbx_seq_one_letter_code
_entity_poly.pdbx_strand_id
1 'polypeptide(L)'
;MVTRLHDVSGVAFRWVLLAVLGALVTGCASYPPAPALAASADYRYIIGPGDQVNIIVWRNPELSMTVPVRPDGMIAGPLIEDMPAMGKTPTALGRDMEKALGTFIRDPVVTVIVTGFIGTQSEQIRVVGEASKPQALPYKQNTTLLDVMIAVGGLTDFADGNGASIVRTVEGNKQ
;
A
#
# COMPACT_ATOMS: atom_id res chain seq x y z
N MET A 1 27.39 74.22 4.61
CA MET A 1 26.84 73.26 5.55
C MET A 1 25.76 72.42 4.87
N VAL A 2 26.08 71.70 3.76
CA VAL A 2 25.10 70.91 2.95
C VAL A 2 25.89 69.78 2.30
N THR A 3 26.39 68.82 3.04
CA THR A 3 27.06 67.61 2.44
C THR A 3 27.06 66.38 3.32
N ARG A 4 26.02 66.12 4.10
CA ARG A 4 25.87 64.87 4.88
C ARG A 4 24.57 64.10 4.76
N LEU A 5 23.69 64.44 3.82
CA LEU A 5 22.37 63.79 3.68
C LEU A 5 22.31 62.70 2.59
N HIS A 6 23.33 62.57 1.74
CA HIS A 6 23.32 61.58 0.64
C HIS A 6 23.88 60.21 1.01
N ASP A 7 24.61 60.09 2.11
CA ASP A 7 25.30 58.82 2.45
C ASP A 7 24.42 57.85 3.25
N VAL A 8 23.44 58.35 4.00
CA VAL A 8 22.56 57.56 4.83
C VAL A 8 21.53 56.77 4.00
N SER A 9 21.10 57.35 2.84
CA SER A 9 20.13 56.68 1.96
C SER A 9 20.74 55.46 1.24
N GLY A 10 22.02 55.54 0.86
CA GLY A 10 22.72 54.43 0.21
C GLY A 10 22.98 53.26 1.14
N VAL A 11 23.28 53.53 2.41
CA VAL A 11 23.49 52.48 3.42
C VAL A 11 22.17 51.79 3.77
N ALA A 12 21.11 52.54 3.98
CA ALA A 12 19.78 52.00 4.26
C ALA A 12 19.28 51.12 3.10
N PHE A 13 19.45 51.55 1.86
CA PHE A 13 19.08 50.80 0.68
C PHE A 13 19.87 49.47 0.57
N ARG A 14 21.15 49.43 0.88
CA ARG A 14 21.97 48.21 0.91
C ARG A 14 21.52 47.21 1.97
N TRP A 15 21.11 47.70 3.15
CA TRP A 15 20.58 46.83 4.21
C TRP A 15 19.22 46.25 3.86
N VAL A 16 18.35 46.99 3.20
CA VAL A 16 17.05 46.50 2.70
C VAL A 16 17.28 45.46 1.61
N LEU A 17 18.21 45.66 0.70
CA LEU A 17 18.51 44.73 -0.37
C LEU A 17 19.10 43.41 0.18
N LEU A 18 19.95 43.46 1.19
CA LEU A 18 20.49 42.30 1.89
C LEU A 18 19.40 41.55 2.68
N ALA A 19 18.46 42.25 3.29
CA ALA A 19 17.35 41.68 4.01
C ALA A 19 16.37 40.94 3.05
N VAL A 20 16.08 41.53 1.89
CA VAL A 20 15.26 40.92 0.84
C VAL A 20 15.94 39.71 0.22
N LEU A 21 17.24 39.78 -0.03
CA LEU A 21 18.01 38.66 -0.55
C LEU A 21 18.11 37.51 0.46
N GLY A 22 18.21 37.80 1.76
CA GLY A 22 18.16 36.83 2.84
C GLY A 22 16.80 36.15 3.00
N ALA A 23 15.70 36.86 2.75
CA ALA A 23 14.35 36.29 2.81
C ALA A 23 14.04 35.33 1.64
N LEU A 24 14.75 35.43 0.50
CA LEU A 24 14.56 34.58 -0.66
C LEU A 24 15.25 33.19 -0.50
N VAL A 25 16.13 33.00 0.49
CA VAL A 25 16.89 31.75 0.68
C VAL A 25 16.19 30.77 1.62
N THR A 26 15.12 31.15 2.33
CA THR A 26 14.43 30.30 3.32
C THR A 26 13.40 29.34 2.72
N GLY A 27 13.40 29.10 1.42
CA GLY A 27 12.44 28.26 0.70
C GLY A 27 12.74 26.76 0.67
N CYS A 28 13.46 26.17 1.64
CA CYS A 28 13.55 24.72 1.75
C CYS A 28 12.25 24.16 2.39
N ALA A 29 11.31 23.72 1.55
CA ALA A 29 10.20 22.90 2.03
C ALA A 29 10.74 21.58 2.55
N SER A 30 10.92 21.46 3.86
CA SER A 30 11.18 20.15 4.49
C SER A 30 9.86 19.41 4.60
N TYR A 31 9.73 18.29 3.91
CA TYR A 31 8.60 17.39 4.13
C TYR A 31 8.68 16.83 5.56
N PRO A 32 7.55 16.73 6.27
CA PRO A 32 7.54 16.16 7.61
C PRO A 32 8.07 14.71 7.54
N PRO A 33 8.93 14.28 8.48
CA PRO A 33 9.39 12.90 8.54
C PRO A 33 8.20 11.96 8.70
N ALA A 34 8.26 10.80 8.04
CA ALA A 34 7.22 9.78 8.17
C ALA A 34 7.07 9.38 9.64
N PRO A 35 5.84 9.23 10.16
CA PRO A 35 5.63 8.83 11.55
C PRO A 35 6.30 7.47 11.83
N ALA A 36 7.05 7.38 12.92
CA ALA A 36 7.81 6.18 13.31
C ALA A 36 6.93 4.95 13.65
N LEU A 37 5.63 5.13 13.80
CA LEU A 37 4.65 4.11 14.15
C LEU A 37 3.84 3.71 12.93
N ALA A 38 4.38 2.85 12.09
CA ALA A 38 3.67 2.37 10.90
C ALA A 38 3.61 0.84 10.77
N ALA A 39 4.17 0.08 11.70
CA ALA A 39 4.03 -1.36 11.70
C ALA A 39 2.78 -1.75 12.50
N SER A 40 1.73 -2.18 11.82
CA SER A 40 0.67 -2.94 12.47
C SER A 40 1.27 -4.23 13.01
N ALA A 41 1.32 -4.40 14.33
CA ALA A 41 1.88 -5.58 14.97
C ALA A 41 1.08 -6.87 14.66
N ASP A 42 -0.13 -6.76 14.13
CA ASP A 42 -1.04 -7.89 13.86
C ASP A 42 -1.58 -7.82 12.41
N TYR A 43 -0.66 -7.81 11.44
CA TYR A 43 -1.04 -7.89 10.03
C TYR A 43 -1.60 -9.27 9.70
N ARG A 44 -2.83 -9.31 9.18
CA ARG A 44 -3.48 -10.52 8.67
C ARG A 44 -3.84 -10.31 7.21
N TYR A 45 -3.43 -11.24 6.38
CA TYR A 45 -3.76 -11.18 4.96
C TYR A 45 -5.28 -11.20 4.75
N ILE A 46 -5.75 -10.31 3.91
CA ILE A 46 -7.16 -10.21 3.50
C ILE A 46 -7.27 -10.60 2.03
N ILE A 47 -8.12 -11.59 1.78
CA ILE A 47 -8.36 -12.12 0.43
C ILE A 47 -8.92 -11.03 -0.47
N GLY A 48 -8.34 -10.90 -1.66
CA GLY A 48 -8.73 -9.97 -2.70
C GLY A 48 -9.16 -10.64 -4.00
N PRO A 49 -9.81 -9.87 -4.91
CA PRO A 49 -10.11 -10.35 -6.26
C PRO A 49 -8.85 -10.73 -7.01
N GLY A 50 -8.89 -11.86 -7.70
CA GLY A 50 -7.76 -12.41 -8.45
C GLY A 50 -6.83 -13.31 -7.64
N ASP A 51 -6.97 -13.37 -6.31
CA ASP A 51 -6.23 -14.32 -5.50
C ASP A 51 -6.57 -15.77 -5.90
N GLN A 52 -5.59 -16.64 -5.77
CA GLN A 52 -5.79 -18.08 -5.91
C GLN A 52 -5.96 -18.71 -4.53
N VAL A 53 -7.07 -19.37 -4.30
CA VAL A 53 -7.34 -20.09 -3.05
C VAL A 53 -7.43 -21.56 -3.29
N ASN A 54 -6.65 -22.33 -2.52
CA ASN A 54 -6.73 -23.79 -2.44
C ASN A 54 -7.58 -24.16 -1.22
N ILE A 55 -8.68 -24.80 -1.47
CA ILE A 55 -9.66 -25.24 -0.48
C ILE A 55 -9.51 -26.73 -0.30
N ILE A 56 -9.22 -27.15 0.91
CA ILE A 56 -9.06 -28.57 1.28
C ILE A 56 -10.18 -28.93 2.24
N VAL A 57 -11.04 -29.85 1.82
CA VAL A 57 -12.11 -30.41 2.65
C VAL A 57 -11.67 -31.78 3.18
N TRP A 58 -11.46 -31.86 4.49
CA TRP A 58 -10.97 -33.08 5.13
C TRP A 58 -11.91 -34.25 4.89
N ARG A 59 -11.34 -35.41 4.48
CA ARG A 59 -12.07 -36.64 4.13
C ARG A 59 -13.00 -36.58 2.91
N ASN A 60 -13.04 -35.42 2.20
CA ASN A 60 -13.86 -35.22 0.99
C ASN A 60 -12.98 -34.61 -0.10
N PRO A 61 -12.04 -35.35 -0.68
CA PRO A 61 -11.14 -34.82 -1.70
C PRO A 61 -11.88 -34.34 -2.96
N GLU A 62 -13.04 -34.93 -3.24
CA GLU A 62 -13.93 -34.52 -4.35
C GLU A 62 -14.52 -33.10 -4.20
N LEU A 63 -14.54 -32.58 -2.98
CA LEU A 63 -14.96 -31.21 -2.69
C LEU A 63 -13.77 -30.24 -2.57
N SER A 64 -12.54 -30.80 -2.56
CA SER A 64 -11.31 -30.00 -2.48
C SER A 64 -10.96 -29.44 -3.87
N MET A 65 -10.57 -28.17 -3.92
CA MET A 65 -10.36 -27.48 -5.19
C MET A 65 -9.41 -26.30 -5.05
N THR A 66 -8.85 -25.87 -6.18
CA THR A 66 -8.16 -24.58 -6.28
C THR A 66 -8.96 -23.68 -7.22
N VAL A 67 -9.39 -22.54 -6.72
CA VAL A 67 -10.22 -21.60 -7.48
C VAL A 67 -9.68 -20.17 -7.36
N PRO A 68 -9.78 -19.36 -8.41
CA PRO A 68 -9.52 -17.93 -8.32
C PRO A 68 -10.69 -17.22 -7.64
N VAL A 69 -10.39 -16.18 -6.89
CA VAL A 69 -11.40 -15.23 -6.43
C VAL A 69 -11.82 -14.37 -7.61
N ARG A 70 -13.10 -14.39 -7.93
CA ARG A 70 -13.68 -13.65 -9.06
C ARG A 70 -13.53 -12.14 -8.86
N PRO A 71 -13.65 -11.33 -9.94
CA PRO A 71 -13.59 -9.85 -9.83
C PRO A 71 -14.69 -9.25 -8.93
N ASP A 72 -15.82 -9.94 -8.77
CA ASP A 72 -16.89 -9.57 -7.84
C ASP A 72 -16.60 -9.97 -6.38
N GLY A 73 -15.44 -10.60 -6.12
CA GLY A 73 -15.00 -11.03 -4.79
C GLY A 73 -15.62 -12.35 -4.31
N MET A 74 -16.33 -13.05 -5.18
CA MET A 74 -16.94 -14.34 -4.87
C MET A 74 -16.06 -15.50 -5.31
N ILE A 75 -16.26 -16.66 -4.68
CA ILE A 75 -15.76 -17.95 -5.13
C ILE A 75 -16.94 -18.92 -5.33
N ALA A 76 -16.78 -19.86 -6.24
CA ALA A 76 -17.75 -20.94 -6.45
C ALA A 76 -17.05 -22.27 -6.55
N GLY A 77 -17.73 -23.32 -6.13
CA GLY A 77 -17.23 -24.69 -6.16
C GLY A 77 -18.32 -25.75 -5.95
N PRO A 78 -17.94 -27.00 -5.82
CA PRO A 78 -18.90 -28.06 -5.57
C PRO A 78 -19.75 -27.79 -4.34
N LEU A 79 -21.07 -27.86 -4.46
CA LEU A 79 -22.04 -27.62 -3.40
C LEU A 79 -22.05 -26.20 -2.82
N ILE A 80 -21.23 -25.29 -3.34
CA ILE A 80 -21.14 -23.90 -2.88
C ILE A 80 -21.22 -22.99 -4.11
N GLU A 81 -22.31 -22.25 -4.20
CA GLU A 81 -22.50 -21.21 -5.20
C GLU A 81 -22.25 -19.84 -4.56
N ASP A 82 -21.55 -18.96 -5.27
CA ASP A 82 -21.39 -17.53 -4.95
C ASP A 82 -21.07 -17.22 -3.46
N MET A 83 -20.00 -17.82 -2.93
CA MET A 83 -19.57 -17.53 -1.57
C MET A 83 -18.67 -16.27 -1.53
N PRO A 84 -18.99 -15.26 -0.71
CA PRO A 84 -18.17 -14.07 -0.57
C PRO A 84 -16.83 -14.41 0.09
N ALA A 85 -15.73 -14.15 -0.62
CA ALA A 85 -14.36 -14.39 -0.16
C ALA A 85 -13.60 -13.08 0.07
N MET A 86 -13.84 -12.07 -0.76
CA MET A 86 -13.18 -10.75 -0.64
C MET A 86 -13.42 -10.13 0.75
N GLY A 87 -12.38 -9.53 1.30
CA GLY A 87 -12.46 -8.86 2.62
C GLY A 87 -12.37 -9.79 3.81
N LYS A 88 -12.27 -11.11 3.60
CA LYS A 88 -12.14 -12.10 4.66
C LYS A 88 -10.70 -12.60 4.80
N THR A 89 -10.34 -13.05 6.00
CA THR A 89 -9.14 -13.85 6.19
C THR A 89 -9.37 -15.28 5.69
N PRO A 90 -8.31 -16.03 5.31
CA PRO A 90 -8.45 -17.45 4.93
C PRO A 90 -9.16 -18.28 5.98
N THR A 91 -8.88 -18.02 7.26
CA THR A 91 -9.55 -18.72 8.37
C THR A 91 -11.04 -18.41 8.44
N ALA A 92 -11.43 -17.14 8.28
CA ALA A 92 -12.85 -16.75 8.28
C ALA A 92 -13.60 -17.37 7.11
N LEU A 93 -13.00 -17.38 5.91
CA LEU A 93 -13.58 -18.05 4.75
C LEU A 93 -13.76 -19.55 4.99
N GLY A 94 -12.77 -20.23 5.60
CA GLY A 94 -12.89 -21.63 5.96
C GLY A 94 -14.09 -21.91 6.87
N ARG A 95 -14.30 -21.07 7.88
CA ARG A 95 -15.45 -21.23 8.80
C ARG A 95 -16.80 -20.99 8.11
N ASP A 96 -16.86 -20.07 7.18
CA ASP A 96 -18.09 -19.83 6.39
C ASP A 96 -18.36 -21.01 5.46
N MET A 97 -17.33 -21.61 4.87
CA MET A 97 -17.45 -22.81 4.04
C MET A 97 -17.91 -24.03 4.85
N GLU A 98 -17.37 -24.23 6.07
CA GLU A 98 -17.82 -25.29 6.98
C GLU A 98 -19.32 -25.20 7.27
N LYS A 99 -19.82 -23.98 7.51
CA LYS A 99 -21.26 -23.74 7.73
C LYS A 99 -22.09 -24.09 6.49
N ALA A 100 -21.63 -23.65 5.30
CA ALA A 100 -22.36 -23.93 4.07
C ALA A 100 -22.37 -25.42 3.73
N LEU A 101 -21.21 -26.09 3.82
CA LEU A 101 -21.09 -27.53 3.55
C LEU A 101 -21.78 -28.40 4.60
N GLY A 102 -21.95 -27.91 5.84
CA GLY A 102 -22.65 -28.61 6.92
C GLY A 102 -24.11 -28.97 6.62
N THR A 103 -24.70 -28.33 5.60
CA THR A 103 -26.03 -28.70 5.09
C THR A 103 -26.03 -29.97 4.24
N PHE A 104 -24.87 -30.32 3.67
CA PHE A 104 -24.72 -31.44 2.72
C PHE A 104 -23.92 -32.61 3.32
N ILE A 105 -22.92 -32.29 4.15
CA ILE A 105 -22.03 -33.30 4.75
C ILE A 105 -21.94 -33.09 6.27
N ARG A 106 -21.70 -34.21 6.99
CA ARG A 106 -21.60 -34.19 8.45
C ARG A 106 -20.20 -33.73 8.87
N ASP A 107 -20.12 -32.75 9.78
CA ASP A 107 -18.91 -32.26 10.43
C ASP A 107 -17.77 -31.92 9.44
N PRO A 108 -18.01 -31.04 8.44
CA PRO A 108 -16.97 -30.66 7.50
C PRO A 108 -15.86 -29.86 8.21
N VAL A 109 -14.60 -30.21 7.90
CA VAL A 109 -13.42 -29.42 8.30
C VAL A 109 -12.77 -28.87 7.07
N VAL A 110 -12.71 -27.54 6.95
CA VAL A 110 -12.21 -26.85 5.77
C VAL A 110 -10.95 -26.06 6.10
N THR A 111 -9.91 -26.29 5.31
CA THR A 111 -8.68 -25.49 5.34
C THR A 111 -8.59 -24.68 4.04
N VAL A 112 -8.41 -23.38 4.18
CA VAL A 112 -8.23 -22.46 3.04
C VAL A 112 -6.79 -21.99 3.04
N ILE A 113 -6.09 -22.19 1.92
CA ILE A 113 -4.71 -21.77 1.70
C ILE A 113 -4.68 -20.82 0.51
N VAL A 114 -4.17 -19.61 0.69
CA VAL A 114 -3.94 -18.68 -0.44
C VAL A 114 -2.62 -19.07 -1.10
N THR A 115 -2.64 -19.35 -2.40
CA THR A 115 -1.48 -19.78 -3.19
C THR A 115 -1.00 -18.71 -4.18
N GLY A 116 -1.89 -17.79 -4.60
CA GLY A 116 -1.56 -16.63 -5.42
C GLY A 116 -2.04 -15.36 -4.74
N PHE A 117 -1.14 -14.43 -4.50
CA PHE A 117 -1.39 -13.23 -3.71
C PHE A 117 -1.43 -12.01 -4.63
N ILE A 118 -2.62 -11.57 -5.02
CA ILE A 118 -2.84 -10.26 -5.66
C ILE A 118 -3.29 -9.26 -4.61
N GLY A 119 -4.14 -9.71 -3.69
CA GLY A 119 -4.66 -8.92 -2.59
C GLY A 119 -5.71 -7.90 -3.01
N THR A 120 -6.28 -7.22 -2.03
CA THR A 120 -7.14 -6.08 -2.28
C THR A 120 -6.31 -4.87 -2.73
N GLN A 121 -6.95 -3.86 -3.30
CA GLN A 121 -6.29 -2.63 -3.75
C GLN A 121 -5.59 -1.88 -2.60
N SER A 122 -6.08 -2.03 -1.37
CA SER A 122 -5.46 -1.51 -0.14
C SER A 122 -4.20 -2.27 0.28
N GLU A 123 -4.03 -3.51 -0.19
CA GLU A 123 -2.90 -4.40 0.07
C GLU A 123 -1.84 -4.34 -1.05
N GLN A 124 -1.80 -3.25 -1.81
CA GLN A 124 -0.86 -3.05 -2.89
C GLN A 124 -0.03 -1.79 -2.69
N ILE A 125 1.28 -1.90 -2.93
CA ILE A 125 2.19 -0.78 -3.04
C ILE A 125 2.25 -0.39 -4.53
N ARG A 126 1.80 0.82 -4.85
CA ARG A 126 1.83 1.32 -6.23
C ARG A 126 2.96 2.29 -6.41
N VAL A 127 3.87 1.97 -7.30
CA VAL A 127 4.98 2.84 -7.67
C VAL A 127 4.65 3.52 -8.98
N VAL A 128 4.66 4.84 -8.97
CA VAL A 128 4.38 5.70 -10.13
C VAL A 128 5.49 6.73 -10.27
N GLY A 129 5.63 7.32 -11.45
CA GLY A 129 6.67 8.31 -11.75
C GLY A 129 7.89 7.66 -12.40
N GLU A 130 9.07 8.25 -12.13
CA GLU A 130 10.33 7.93 -12.79
C GLU A 130 11.07 6.73 -12.16
N ALA A 131 10.34 5.66 -11.82
CA ALA A 131 10.93 4.36 -11.55
C ALA A 131 11.22 3.62 -12.87
N SER A 132 12.24 2.77 -12.91
CA SER A 132 12.61 2.03 -14.12
C SER A 132 11.49 1.13 -14.64
N LYS A 133 10.69 0.55 -13.73
CA LYS A 133 9.51 -0.26 -14.04
C LYS A 133 8.36 0.11 -13.11
N PRO A 134 7.59 1.18 -13.40
CA PRO A 134 6.42 1.53 -12.60
C PRO A 134 5.42 0.37 -12.57
N GLN A 135 5.03 -0.08 -11.39
CA GLN A 135 4.13 -1.22 -11.22
C GLN A 135 3.47 -1.23 -9.84
N ALA A 136 2.44 -2.05 -9.71
CA ALA A 136 1.85 -2.40 -8.42
C ALA A 136 2.52 -3.68 -7.88
N LEU A 137 2.90 -3.65 -6.61
CA LEU A 137 3.49 -4.77 -5.90
C LEU A 137 2.55 -5.21 -4.78
N PRO A 138 2.35 -6.51 -4.53
CA PRO A 138 1.60 -6.96 -3.37
C PRO A 138 2.34 -6.58 -2.09
N TYR A 139 1.61 -6.03 -1.11
CA TYR A 139 2.18 -5.71 0.18
C TYR A 139 2.58 -6.98 0.92
N LYS A 140 3.77 -6.96 1.51
CA LYS A 140 4.26 -8.00 2.43
C LYS A 140 4.63 -7.34 3.75
N GLN A 141 4.35 -8.02 4.84
CA GLN A 141 4.75 -7.52 6.16
C GLN A 141 6.26 -7.24 6.19
N ASN A 142 6.64 -6.14 6.80
CA ASN A 142 8.03 -5.66 6.90
C ASN A 142 8.70 -5.28 5.56
N THR A 143 7.92 -5.04 4.49
CA THR A 143 8.46 -4.49 3.23
C THR A 143 9.02 -3.09 3.50
N THR A 144 10.28 -2.89 3.13
CA THR A 144 10.96 -1.60 3.21
C THR A 144 10.87 -0.84 1.90
N LEU A 145 11.13 0.47 1.93
CA LEU A 145 11.25 1.26 0.70
C LEU A 145 12.34 0.71 -0.23
N LEU A 146 13.45 0.22 0.35
CA LEU A 146 14.54 -0.37 -0.42
C LEU A 146 14.08 -1.61 -1.20
N ASP A 147 13.28 -2.50 -0.58
CA ASP A 147 12.74 -3.69 -1.25
C ASP A 147 11.85 -3.30 -2.44
N VAL A 148 11.04 -2.24 -2.26
CA VAL A 148 10.21 -1.70 -3.33
C VAL A 148 11.07 -1.17 -4.47
N MET A 149 12.14 -0.40 -4.15
CA MET A 149 13.04 0.14 -5.17
C MET A 149 13.78 -0.95 -5.94
N ILE A 150 14.20 -2.02 -5.27
CA ILE A 150 14.81 -3.19 -5.92
C ILE A 150 13.80 -3.86 -6.88
N ALA A 151 12.55 -4.04 -6.44
CA ALA A 151 11.52 -4.70 -7.23
C ALA A 151 11.16 -3.92 -8.51
N VAL A 152 11.19 -2.58 -8.48
CA VAL A 152 10.93 -1.72 -9.65
C VAL A 152 12.18 -1.43 -10.49
N GLY A 153 13.35 -1.98 -10.12
CA GLY A 153 14.60 -1.82 -10.87
C GLY A 153 15.32 -0.48 -10.66
N GLY A 154 15.01 0.22 -9.56
CA GLY A 154 15.59 1.52 -9.23
C GLY A 154 14.88 2.71 -9.88
N LEU A 155 15.54 3.86 -9.81
CA LEU A 155 15.10 5.11 -10.43
C LEU A 155 15.72 5.26 -11.84
N THR A 156 15.08 6.03 -12.70
CA THR A 156 15.66 6.46 -13.98
C THR A 156 16.63 7.63 -13.78
N ASP A 157 17.41 7.95 -14.81
CA ASP A 157 18.33 9.11 -14.79
C ASP A 157 17.61 10.45 -14.71
N PHE A 158 16.31 10.48 -14.95
CA PHE A 158 15.45 11.67 -14.89
C PHE A 158 14.74 11.84 -13.53
N ALA A 159 14.91 10.87 -12.64
CA ALA A 159 14.20 10.86 -11.36
C ALA A 159 14.81 11.85 -10.36
N ASP A 160 13.97 12.61 -9.66
CA ASP A 160 14.37 13.32 -8.45
C ASP A 160 14.19 12.41 -7.23
N GLY A 161 15.26 11.70 -6.87
CA GLY A 161 15.26 10.79 -5.72
C GLY A 161 15.02 11.47 -4.38
N ASN A 162 15.32 12.78 -4.25
CA ASN A 162 15.08 13.54 -3.03
C ASN A 162 13.64 14.08 -2.95
N GLY A 163 12.95 14.16 -4.10
CA GLY A 163 11.54 14.56 -4.18
C GLY A 163 10.55 13.40 -4.07
N ALA A 164 11.01 12.18 -3.77
CA ALA A 164 10.12 11.02 -3.63
C ALA A 164 9.19 11.18 -2.41
N SER A 165 7.92 10.87 -2.59
CA SER A 165 6.92 10.93 -1.52
C SER A 165 6.18 9.61 -1.38
N ILE A 166 5.81 9.26 -0.15
CA ILE A 166 4.99 8.09 0.17
C ILE A 166 3.61 8.60 0.58
N VAL A 167 2.58 8.17 -0.14
CA VAL A 167 1.19 8.47 0.20
C VAL A 167 0.56 7.21 0.76
N ARG A 168 0.06 7.27 1.98
CA ARG A 168 -0.68 6.18 2.61
C ARG A 168 -2.03 6.67 3.11
N THR A 169 -2.98 5.76 3.22
CA THR A 169 -4.27 6.04 3.88
C THR A 169 -4.24 5.40 5.26
N VAL A 170 -4.34 6.21 6.29
CA VAL A 170 -4.42 5.76 7.69
C VAL A 170 -5.77 6.23 8.23
N GLU A 171 -6.57 5.29 8.73
CA GLU A 171 -7.92 5.56 9.27
C GLU A 171 -8.81 6.42 8.34
N GLY A 172 -8.70 6.19 7.03
CA GLY A 172 -9.46 6.93 6.02
C GLY A 172 -8.86 8.29 5.62
N ASN A 173 -7.79 8.75 6.27
CA ASN A 173 -7.10 9.98 5.94
C ASN A 173 -5.83 9.68 5.12
N LYS A 174 -5.60 10.45 4.03
CA LYS A 174 -4.34 10.41 3.28
C LYS A 174 -3.26 11.16 4.06
N GLN A 175 -2.12 10.51 4.25
CA GLN A 175 -0.92 11.08 4.85
C GLN A 175 0.24 10.96 3.90
#